data_8ef22830ca68259f914c04d1b0346ca8
#
_entry.id   8ef22830ca68259f914c04d1b0346ca8
#
_cell.length_a   1.000
_cell.length_b   1.000
_cell.length_c   1.000
_cell.angle_alpha   90.00
_cell.angle_beta   90.00
_cell.angle_gamma   90.00
#
_symmetry.space_group_name_H-M   'P 1'
#
loop_
_entity.id
_entity.type
_entity.pdbx_description
1 polymer ?
#
loop_
_entity_poly.entity_id
_entity_poly.type
_entity_poly.pdbx_seq_one_letter_code
_entity_poly.pdbx_strand_id
1 'polypeptide(L)'
;LGWLEQDHLCGPGLLYNYDLTGFVPQTLQNIADAQHANGAVPTTAPEYVVFEGPGMDAFAESPEWGCTFVVLPFMYYETYGDDSLIRKYYNGMRRYIDYMTTRANDGIVSFGLGDWYDYGDFRAGFSRNTPVPLVATAHYYMVVRYLVEAARMLDNRYDVAYYTHLGEEINKAFHREFYHKDTRQYGTGSQCSNALPLFLGMVPAEDKQAVLDNLVADIKRHGNRLTTGDVGNRYLFQTLARNGLNELMYTMHNHEEAPG
;
A
#
# COMPACT_ATOMS: atom_id res chain seq x y z
N LEU A 1 -4.78 18.62 4.66
CA LEU A 1 -3.54 18.71 5.44
C LEU A 1 -2.30 18.20 4.68
N GLY A 2 -2.45 17.66 3.48
CA GLY A 2 -1.35 17.21 2.62
C GLY A 2 -0.75 15.85 2.98
N TRP A 3 -1.36 15.07 3.85
CA TRP A 3 -1.01 13.69 4.08
C TRP A 3 -1.30 12.86 2.84
N LEU A 4 -0.31 12.10 2.34
CA LEU A 4 -0.38 11.48 1.03
C LEU A 4 -1.20 10.21 0.95
N GLU A 5 -1.32 9.46 2.05
CA GLU A 5 -2.01 8.17 2.04
C GLU A 5 -3.47 8.29 1.61
N GLN A 6 -4.13 9.38 2.02
CA GLN A 6 -5.55 9.59 1.71
C GLN A 6 -5.79 9.78 0.20
N ASP A 7 -4.83 10.36 -0.52
CA ASP A 7 -4.96 10.58 -1.96
C ASP A 7 -5.06 9.28 -2.75
N HIS A 8 -4.43 8.19 -2.28
CA HIS A 8 -4.56 6.89 -2.94
C HIS A 8 -5.54 5.94 -2.24
N LEU A 9 -5.67 5.99 -0.91
CA LEU A 9 -6.61 5.11 -0.19
C LEU A 9 -8.06 5.48 -0.48
N CYS A 10 -8.39 6.77 -0.43
CA CYS A 10 -9.72 7.30 -0.78
C CYS A 10 -9.86 7.66 -2.27
N GLY A 11 -8.75 7.64 -3.02
CA GLY A 11 -8.64 8.08 -4.41
C GLY A 11 -9.76 7.57 -5.33
N PRO A 12 -10.06 6.26 -5.37
CA PRO A 12 -11.13 5.75 -6.21
C PRO A 12 -12.50 6.33 -5.89
N GLY A 13 -12.82 6.54 -4.60
CA GLY A 13 -14.07 7.19 -4.18
C GLY A 13 -14.14 8.66 -4.57
N LEU A 14 -13.02 9.36 -4.47
CA LEU A 14 -12.90 10.76 -4.88
C LEU A 14 -13.05 10.89 -6.41
N LEU A 15 -12.33 10.08 -7.18
CA LEU A 15 -12.40 10.04 -8.65
C LEU A 15 -13.78 9.64 -9.18
N TYR A 16 -14.51 8.83 -8.42
CA TYR A 16 -15.89 8.46 -8.76
C TYR A 16 -16.88 9.62 -8.58
N ASN A 17 -16.67 10.46 -7.55
CA ASN A 17 -17.64 11.49 -7.16
C ASN A 17 -17.30 12.89 -7.69
N TYR A 18 -16.04 13.17 -8.04
CA TYR A 18 -15.57 14.51 -8.38
C TYR A 18 -14.74 14.50 -9.67
N ASP A 19 -14.76 15.62 -10.40
CA ASP A 19 -13.77 15.90 -11.42
C ASP A 19 -12.45 16.32 -10.76
N LEU A 20 -11.43 15.47 -10.85
CA LEU A 20 -10.12 15.70 -10.26
C LEU A 20 -9.04 16.01 -11.30
N THR A 21 -9.42 16.40 -12.53
CA THR A 21 -8.49 16.73 -13.61
C THR A 21 -7.55 17.90 -13.28
N GLY A 22 -7.93 18.77 -12.39
CA GLY A 22 -7.06 19.82 -11.85
C GLY A 22 -6.33 19.41 -10.56
N PHE A 23 -7.01 18.68 -9.68
CA PHE A 23 -6.50 18.33 -8.36
C PHE A 23 -5.33 17.33 -8.44
N VAL A 24 -5.49 16.22 -9.15
CA VAL A 24 -4.47 15.16 -9.22
C VAL A 24 -3.16 15.65 -9.83
N PRO A 25 -3.13 16.38 -10.98
CA PRO A 25 -1.90 16.95 -11.51
C PRO A 25 -1.20 17.89 -10.53
N GLN A 26 -1.95 18.72 -9.78
CA GLN A 26 -1.38 19.63 -8.80
C GLN A 26 -0.81 18.87 -7.59
N THR A 27 -1.51 17.86 -7.09
CA THR A 27 -1.02 17.00 -6.01
C THR A 27 0.29 16.32 -6.41
N LEU A 28 0.37 15.74 -7.61
CA LEU A 28 1.59 15.12 -8.11
C LEU A 28 2.74 16.12 -8.30
N GLN A 29 2.43 17.36 -8.70
CA GLN A 29 3.45 18.41 -8.77
C GLN A 29 3.98 18.74 -7.36
N ASN A 30 3.11 18.87 -6.37
CA ASN A 30 3.51 19.11 -4.99
C ASN A 30 4.41 17.98 -4.45
N ILE A 31 4.07 16.71 -4.77
CA ILE A 31 4.90 15.57 -4.38
C ILE A 31 6.27 15.61 -5.08
N ALA A 32 6.30 15.93 -6.38
CA ALA A 32 7.54 16.02 -7.15
C ALA A 32 8.45 17.13 -6.62
N ASP A 33 7.87 18.27 -6.25
CA ASP A 33 8.60 19.42 -5.67
C ASP A 33 9.13 19.12 -4.26
N ALA A 34 8.40 18.29 -3.49
CA ALA A 34 8.80 17.85 -2.15
C ALA A 34 9.76 16.65 -2.16
N GLN A 35 9.93 15.96 -3.30
CA GLN A 35 10.83 14.79 -3.38
C GLN A 35 12.27 15.18 -3.07
N HIS A 36 12.86 14.55 -2.06
CA HIS A 36 14.23 14.82 -1.62
C HIS A 36 15.27 14.41 -2.68
N ALA A 37 16.48 14.95 -2.57
CA ALA A 37 17.56 14.70 -3.52
C ALA A 37 17.96 13.21 -3.60
N ASN A 38 17.83 12.47 -2.49
CA ASN A 38 18.08 11.03 -2.42
C ASN A 38 16.93 10.17 -3.00
N GLY A 39 15.82 10.80 -3.41
CA GLY A 39 14.64 10.13 -3.95
C GLY A 39 13.52 9.86 -2.95
N ALA A 40 13.73 10.10 -1.65
CA ALA A 40 12.68 9.94 -0.64
C ALA A 40 11.46 10.84 -0.95
N VAL A 41 10.28 10.33 -0.66
CA VAL A 41 9.03 11.08 -0.72
C VAL A 41 8.54 11.26 0.71
N PRO A 42 8.38 12.50 1.20
CA PRO A 42 7.87 12.76 2.53
C PRO A 42 6.41 12.31 2.66
N THR A 43 5.94 12.14 3.89
CA THR A 43 4.54 11.74 4.16
C THR A 43 3.52 12.84 3.84
N THR A 44 3.97 14.08 3.73
CA THR A 44 3.13 15.24 3.38
C THR A 44 3.69 15.99 2.18
N ALA A 45 2.82 16.45 1.29
CA ALA A 45 3.18 17.37 0.20
C ALA A 45 2.09 18.44 0.00
N PRO A 46 2.46 19.75 0.02
CA PRO A 46 3.80 20.28 0.29
C PRO A 46 4.33 19.88 1.67
N GLU A 47 5.64 19.72 1.78
CA GLU A 47 6.31 19.38 3.05
C GLU A 47 6.39 20.62 3.96
N TYR A 48 5.27 21.03 4.55
CA TYR A 48 5.16 22.18 5.44
C TYR A 48 5.54 21.89 6.88
N VAL A 49 5.73 20.61 7.23
CA VAL A 49 6.25 20.14 8.52
C VAL A 49 7.36 19.14 8.25
N VAL A 50 8.54 19.42 8.78
CA VAL A 50 9.65 18.48 8.79
C VAL A 50 9.61 17.72 10.10
N PHE A 51 9.45 16.41 10.02
CA PHE A 51 9.41 15.55 11.19
C PHE A 51 10.83 15.15 11.58
N GLU A 52 11.35 15.75 12.64
CA GLU A 52 12.70 15.51 13.15
C GLU A 52 12.70 15.13 14.62
N GLY A 53 13.69 14.32 15.01
CA GLY A 53 13.91 13.94 16.40
C GLY A 53 13.50 12.49 16.72
N PRO A 54 13.79 12.03 17.94
CA PRO A 54 13.55 10.65 18.33
C PRO A 54 12.09 10.22 18.17
N GLY A 55 11.86 9.15 17.42
CA GLY A 55 10.52 8.58 17.18
C GLY A 55 9.72 9.27 16.09
N MET A 56 10.28 10.26 15.38
CA MET A 56 9.62 10.96 14.28
C MET A 56 9.94 10.39 12.90
N ASP A 57 10.91 9.49 12.79
CA ASP A 57 11.38 8.96 11.50
C ASP A 57 10.27 8.35 10.65
N ALA A 58 9.35 7.61 11.27
CA ALA A 58 8.21 6.99 10.59
C ALA A 58 7.17 8.02 10.08
N PHE A 59 7.13 9.21 10.68
CA PHE A 59 6.30 10.33 10.21
C PHE A 59 7.00 11.13 9.13
N ALA A 60 8.33 11.13 9.08
CA ALA A 60 9.08 11.81 8.02
C ALA A 60 8.89 11.10 6.68
N GLU A 61 8.97 9.78 6.69
CA GLU A 61 8.81 8.94 5.52
C GLU A 61 8.15 7.61 5.88
N SER A 62 7.16 7.22 5.08
CA SER A 62 6.45 5.97 5.25
C SER A 62 6.06 5.43 3.87
N PRO A 63 6.39 4.17 3.54
CA PRO A 63 6.10 3.60 2.23
C PRO A 63 4.62 3.66 1.86
N GLU A 64 3.74 3.52 2.83
CA GLU A 64 2.29 3.55 2.69
C GLU A 64 1.77 4.94 2.28
N TRP A 65 2.53 5.99 2.59
CA TRP A 65 2.29 7.39 2.19
C TRP A 65 2.99 7.72 0.88
N GLY A 66 4.29 7.48 0.80
CA GLY A 66 5.10 7.82 -0.37
C GLY A 66 4.70 7.09 -1.64
N CYS A 67 4.10 5.89 -1.52
CA CYS A 67 3.60 5.12 -2.67
C CYS A 67 2.58 5.89 -3.51
N THR A 68 1.93 6.92 -2.94
CA THR A 68 0.99 7.81 -3.65
C THR A 68 1.61 8.40 -4.91
N PHE A 69 2.89 8.77 -4.87
CA PHE A 69 3.58 9.31 -6.04
C PHE A 69 3.59 8.36 -7.25
N VAL A 70 3.51 7.06 -6.98
CA VAL A 70 3.50 6.02 -8.04
C VAL A 70 2.08 5.58 -8.37
N VAL A 71 1.21 5.45 -7.36
CA VAL A 71 -0.13 4.88 -7.53
C VAL A 71 -1.12 5.88 -8.13
N LEU A 72 -1.07 7.15 -7.69
CA LEU A 72 -2.04 8.17 -8.10
C LEU A 72 -2.03 8.48 -9.61
N PRO A 73 -0.88 8.53 -10.32
CA PRO A 73 -0.87 8.66 -11.78
C PRO A 73 -1.63 7.54 -12.52
N PHE A 74 -1.57 6.31 -11.99
CA PHE A 74 -2.30 5.18 -12.58
C PHE A 74 -3.80 5.25 -12.30
N MET A 75 -4.21 5.67 -11.11
CA MET A 75 -5.63 5.93 -10.82
C MET A 75 -6.22 6.98 -11.75
N TYR A 76 -5.44 8.04 -12.03
CA TYR A 76 -5.81 9.07 -13.00
C TYR A 76 -5.96 8.49 -14.40
N TYR A 77 -4.97 7.70 -14.85
CA TYR A 77 -5.01 7.02 -16.14
C TYR A 77 -6.20 6.05 -16.27
N GLU A 78 -6.47 5.25 -15.25
CA GLU A 78 -7.60 4.31 -15.22
C GLU A 78 -8.96 5.04 -15.32
N THR A 79 -9.04 6.25 -14.77
CA THR A 79 -10.28 7.03 -14.75
C THR A 79 -10.48 7.86 -16.02
N TYR A 80 -9.42 8.52 -16.51
CA TYR A 80 -9.54 9.52 -17.60
C TYR A 80 -8.91 9.05 -18.93
N GLY A 81 -8.19 7.92 -18.94
CA GLY A 81 -7.50 7.42 -20.13
C GLY A 81 -6.24 8.22 -20.51
N ASP A 82 -5.80 9.15 -19.66
CA ASP A 82 -4.66 10.03 -19.89
C ASP A 82 -3.42 9.54 -19.16
N ASP A 83 -2.40 9.08 -19.90
CA ASP A 83 -1.14 8.57 -19.37
C ASP A 83 -0.05 9.65 -19.21
N SER A 84 -0.39 10.91 -19.46
CA SER A 84 0.58 12.04 -19.45
C SER A 84 1.27 12.22 -18.10
N LEU A 85 0.58 11.96 -16.98
CA LEU A 85 1.13 12.05 -15.63
C LEU A 85 2.11 10.90 -15.35
N ILE A 86 1.84 9.69 -15.84
CA ILE A 86 2.77 8.56 -15.75
C ILE A 86 4.07 8.92 -16.48
N ARG A 87 3.98 9.43 -17.72
CA ARG A 87 5.14 9.85 -18.51
C ARG A 87 5.90 11.00 -17.85
N LYS A 88 5.20 12.02 -17.37
CA LYS A 88 5.78 13.20 -16.74
C LYS A 88 6.60 12.85 -15.51
N TYR A 89 6.08 11.99 -14.64
CA TYR A 89 6.67 11.70 -13.33
C TYR A 89 7.47 10.39 -13.28
N TYR A 90 7.65 9.70 -14.40
CA TYR A 90 8.38 8.43 -14.48
C TYR A 90 9.74 8.43 -13.78
N ASN A 91 10.55 9.45 -14.04
CA ASN A 91 11.89 9.56 -13.42
C ASN A 91 11.78 9.82 -11.89
N GLY A 92 10.78 10.56 -11.43
CA GLY A 92 10.51 10.75 -10.00
C GLY A 92 10.12 9.44 -9.32
N MET A 93 9.23 8.66 -9.96
CA MET A 93 8.83 7.33 -9.46
C MET A 93 10.03 6.37 -9.39
N ARG A 94 10.91 6.36 -10.41
CA ARG A 94 12.15 5.58 -10.38
C ARG A 94 13.03 5.94 -9.20
N ARG A 95 13.31 7.24 -9.00
CA ARG A 95 14.13 7.71 -7.88
C ARG A 95 13.54 7.28 -6.52
N TYR A 96 12.21 7.29 -6.39
CA TYR A 96 11.57 6.81 -5.16
C TYR A 96 11.80 5.31 -4.94
N ILE A 97 11.67 4.50 -5.98
CA ILE A 97 11.91 3.05 -5.89
C ILE A 97 13.39 2.76 -5.63
N ASP A 98 14.30 3.47 -6.28
CA ASP A 98 15.74 3.36 -6.05
C ASP A 98 16.07 3.70 -4.58
N TYR A 99 15.45 4.75 -4.04
CA TYR A 99 15.56 5.09 -2.62
C TYR A 99 15.07 3.94 -1.72
N MET A 100 13.87 3.40 -1.97
CA MET A 100 13.34 2.25 -1.22
C MET A 100 14.28 1.05 -1.27
N THR A 101 14.90 0.80 -2.44
CA THR A 101 15.87 -0.27 -2.63
C THR A 101 17.11 -0.07 -1.72
N THR A 102 17.60 1.17 -1.58
CA THR A 102 18.73 1.47 -0.68
C THR A 102 18.40 1.29 0.80
N ARG A 103 17.12 1.37 1.16
CA ARG A 103 16.62 1.22 2.54
C ARG A 103 16.21 -0.21 2.88
N ALA A 104 16.03 -1.05 1.86
CA ALA A 104 15.68 -2.46 2.05
C ALA A 104 16.90 -3.27 2.51
N ASN A 105 16.68 -4.15 3.47
CA ASN A 105 17.65 -5.15 3.89
C ASN A 105 17.16 -6.53 3.43
N ASP A 106 17.91 -7.19 2.56
CA ASP A 106 17.57 -8.50 1.97
C ASP A 106 16.12 -8.51 1.38
N GLY A 107 15.76 -7.40 0.70
CA GLY A 107 14.44 -7.21 0.09
C GLY A 107 13.33 -6.75 1.03
N ILE A 108 13.60 -6.60 2.33
CA ILE A 108 12.63 -6.20 3.34
C ILE A 108 12.82 -4.73 3.73
N VAL A 109 11.75 -3.95 3.65
CA VAL A 109 11.66 -2.56 4.14
C VAL A 109 11.05 -2.58 5.53
N SER A 110 11.73 -1.97 6.51
CA SER A 110 11.38 -2.09 7.93
C SER A 110 11.00 -0.78 8.61
N PHE A 111 10.77 0.30 7.84
CA PHE A 111 10.38 1.60 8.36
C PHE A 111 8.97 1.99 7.87
N GLY A 112 8.34 2.92 8.56
CA GLY A 112 7.03 3.45 8.23
C GLY A 112 6.05 3.36 9.40
N LEU A 113 4.80 3.75 9.15
CA LEU A 113 3.71 3.76 10.12
C LEU A 113 2.93 2.43 10.12
N GLY A 114 3.02 1.65 9.03
CA GLY A 114 2.32 0.39 8.85
C GLY A 114 0.83 0.60 8.62
N ASP A 115 0.02 -0.32 9.15
CA ASP A 115 -1.44 -0.22 9.13
C ASP A 115 -1.91 0.76 10.21
N TRP A 116 -1.71 2.06 9.94
CA TRP A 116 -1.92 3.16 10.87
C TRP A 116 -3.34 3.17 11.41
N TYR A 117 -3.49 3.36 12.73
CA TYR A 117 -4.77 3.37 13.45
C TYR A 117 -5.51 2.03 13.39
N ASP A 118 -4.80 0.90 13.35
CA ASP A 118 -5.42 -0.41 13.48
C ASP A 118 -6.16 -0.55 14.83
N TYR A 119 -7.25 -1.33 14.81
CA TYR A 119 -8.20 -1.37 15.90
C TYR A 119 -8.01 -2.61 16.80
N GLY A 120 -8.07 -2.39 18.12
CA GLY A 120 -7.96 -3.42 19.16
C GLY A 120 -7.98 -2.82 20.57
N ASP A 121 -7.75 -3.67 21.58
CA ASP A 121 -7.69 -3.26 23.00
C ASP A 121 -6.38 -2.53 23.34
N PHE A 122 -6.04 -1.53 22.56
CA PHE A 122 -4.84 -0.71 22.72
C PHE A 122 -5.11 0.72 22.21
N ARG A 123 -4.21 1.65 22.59
CA ARG A 123 -4.28 3.01 22.06
C ARG A 123 -3.97 3.02 20.57
N ALA A 124 -4.86 3.59 19.76
CA ALA A 124 -4.65 3.78 18.33
C ALA A 124 -3.39 4.59 18.00
N GLY A 125 -2.81 4.35 16.84
CA GLY A 125 -1.58 4.97 16.37
C GLY A 125 -0.78 4.03 15.47
N PHE A 126 0.48 3.76 15.82
CA PHE A 126 1.29 2.80 15.09
C PHE A 126 0.65 1.42 15.02
N SER A 127 0.80 0.76 13.87
CA SER A 127 0.32 -0.61 13.63
C SER A 127 0.74 -1.57 14.74
N ARG A 128 -0.21 -2.33 15.28
CA ARG A 128 0.00 -3.32 16.33
C ARG A 128 -0.47 -4.71 15.97
N ASN A 129 -1.56 -4.79 15.20
CA ASN A 129 -2.05 -6.07 14.71
C ASN A 129 -1.15 -6.64 13.61
N THR A 130 -0.62 -5.76 12.76
CA THR A 130 0.16 -6.14 11.57
C THR A 130 1.59 -5.61 11.69
N PRO A 131 2.62 -6.44 11.46
CA PRO A 131 4.01 -5.98 11.49
C PRO A 131 4.25 -4.86 10.46
N VAL A 132 4.85 -3.73 10.90
CA VAL A 132 5.23 -2.62 10.01
C VAL A 132 6.06 -3.09 8.81
N PRO A 133 7.08 -3.95 8.96
CA PRO A 133 7.85 -4.45 7.82
C PRO A 133 7.01 -5.19 6.77
N LEU A 134 5.96 -5.88 7.18
CA LEU A 134 5.05 -6.56 6.24
C LEU A 134 4.32 -5.53 5.36
N VAL A 135 3.74 -4.51 5.98
CA VAL A 135 2.98 -3.48 5.27
C VAL A 135 3.90 -2.67 4.35
N ALA A 136 5.03 -2.21 4.88
CA ALA A 136 6.02 -1.43 4.14
C ALA A 136 6.59 -2.19 2.93
N THR A 137 6.95 -3.48 3.11
CA THR A 137 7.49 -4.30 2.01
C THR A 137 6.44 -4.62 0.96
N ALA A 138 5.19 -4.83 1.36
CA ALA A 138 4.08 -5.01 0.42
C ALA A 138 3.87 -3.75 -0.45
N HIS A 139 3.97 -2.55 0.12
CA HIS A 139 3.92 -1.29 -0.63
C HIS A 139 5.13 -1.11 -1.54
N TYR A 140 6.32 -1.49 -1.09
CA TYR A 140 7.51 -1.51 -1.94
C TYR A 140 7.31 -2.43 -3.15
N TYR A 141 6.81 -3.65 -2.95
CA TYR A 141 6.45 -4.56 -4.06
C TYR A 141 5.42 -3.93 -5.00
N MET A 142 4.38 -3.32 -4.44
CA MET A 142 3.31 -2.68 -5.20
C MET A 142 3.86 -1.59 -6.14
N VAL A 143 4.67 -0.66 -5.64
CA VAL A 143 5.21 0.43 -6.46
C VAL A 143 6.18 -0.07 -7.53
N VAL A 144 6.95 -1.12 -7.25
CA VAL A 144 7.81 -1.77 -8.26
C VAL A 144 6.96 -2.35 -9.40
N ARG A 145 5.85 -2.99 -9.10
CA ARG A 145 4.92 -3.51 -10.13
C ARG A 145 4.32 -2.40 -10.98
N TYR A 146 3.88 -1.30 -10.38
CA TYR A 146 3.39 -0.14 -11.12
C TYR A 146 4.48 0.44 -12.03
N LEU A 147 5.74 0.48 -11.57
CA LEU A 147 6.82 0.98 -12.40
C LEU A 147 7.13 0.06 -13.60
N VAL A 148 6.97 -1.27 -13.46
CA VAL A 148 7.05 -2.20 -14.60
C VAL A 148 6.00 -1.84 -15.66
N GLU A 149 4.77 -1.56 -15.27
CA GLU A 149 3.72 -1.16 -16.20
C GLU A 149 4.02 0.21 -16.83
N ALA A 150 4.50 1.19 -16.05
CA ALA A 150 4.94 2.47 -16.59
C ALA A 150 6.07 2.29 -17.62
N ALA A 151 7.05 1.44 -17.33
CA ALA A 151 8.15 1.14 -18.24
C ALA A 151 7.66 0.49 -19.56
N ARG A 152 6.64 -0.38 -19.49
CA ARG A 152 5.98 -0.96 -20.68
C ARG A 152 5.30 0.13 -21.50
N MET A 153 4.56 1.05 -20.88
CA MET A 153 3.89 2.16 -21.56
C MET A 153 4.88 3.12 -22.25
N LEU A 154 6.13 3.17 -21.76
CA LEU A 154 7.21 3.99 -22.30
C LEU A 154 8.14 3.20 -23.27
N ASP A 155 7.86 1.94 -23.57
CA ASP A 155 8.72 1.04 -24.35
C ASP A 155 10.17 0.89 -23.80
N ASN A 156 10.35 1.12 -22.49
CA ASN A 156 11.64 0.98 -21.82
C ASN A 156 11.89 -0.48 -21.41
N ARG A 157 12.38 -1.29 -22.36
CA ARG A 157 12.61 -2.73 -22.15
C ARG A 157 13.62 -3.04 -21.05
N TYR A 158 14.61 -2.17 -20.84
CA TYR A 158 15.60 -2.36 -19.79
C TYR A 158 14.96 -2.26 -18.42
N ASP A 159 14.20 -1.20 -18.18
CA ASP A 159 13.50 -1.01 -16.90
C ASP A 159 12.43 -2.09 -16.69
N VAL A 160 11.72 -2.53 -17.75
CA VAL A 160 10.79 -3.67 -17.64
C VAL A 160 11.51 -4.92 -17.10
N ALA A 161 12.66 -5.29 -17.66
CA ALA A 161 13.41 -6.46 -17.22
C ALA A 161 13.93 -6.29 -15.78
N TYR A 162 14.55 -5.14 -15.49
CA TYR A 162 15.15 -4.86 -14.19
C TYR A 162 14.11 -4.87 -13.06
N TYR A 163 13.02 -4.10 -13.21
CA TYR A 163 12.00 -4.00 -12.16
C TYR A 163 11.12 -5.25 -12.05
N THR A 164 10.96 -6.02 -13.12
CA THR A 164 10.31 -7.34 -13.02
C THR A 164 11.14 -8.27 -12.13
N HIS A 165 12.45 -8.35 -12.38
CA HIS A 165 13.34 -9.14 -11.53
C HIS A 165 13.36 -8.66 -10.08
N LEU A 166 13.46 -7.34 -9.86
CA LEU A 166 13.39 -6.75 -8.52
C LEU A 166 12.09 -7.14 -7.80
N GLY A 167 10.94 -7.05 -8.48
CA GLY A 167 9.65 -7.46 -7.92
C GLY A 167 9.61 -8.94 -7.52
N GLU A 168 10.19 -9.82 -8.34
CA GLU A 168 10.31 -11.25 -8.00
C GLU A 168 11.15 -11.49 -6.75
N GLU A 169 12.28 -10.79 -6.61
CA GLU A 169 13.15 -10.91 -5.43
C GLU A 169 12.46 -10.37 -4.17
N ILE A 170 11.77 -9.23 -4.27
CA ILE A 170 10.97 -8.70 -3.14
C ILE A 170 9.88 -9.70 -2.74
N ASN A 171 9.16 -10.29 -3.70
CA ASN A 171 8.10 -11.25 -3.39
C ASN A 171 8.65 -12.53 -2.72
N LYS A 172 9.79 -13.03 -3.18
CA LYS A 172 10.49 -14.15 -2.53
C LYS A 172 10.91 -13.82 -1.11
N ALA A 173 11.49 -12.62 -0.90
CA ALA A 173 11.88 -12.15 0.43
C ALA A 173 10.67 -12.01 1.35
N PHE A 174 9.59 -11.39 0.85
CA PHE A 174 8.34 -11.23 1.58
C PHE A 174 7.74 -12.57 2.00
N HIS A 175 7.70 -13.53 1.09
CA HIS A 175 7.18 -14.86 1.38
C HIS A 175 8.06 -15.59 2.42
N ARG A 176 9.39 -15.53 2.26
CA ARG A 176 10.34 -16.12 3.21
C ARG A 176 10.20 -15.56 4.61
N GLU A 177 10.00 -14.24 4.74
CA GLU A 177 9.97 -13.54 6.03
C GLU A 177 8.62 -13.66 6.74
N PHE A 178 7.52 -13.56 5.99
CA PHE A 178 6.21 -13.37 6.60
C PHE A 178 5.25 -14.55 6.45
N TYR A 179 5.49 -15.50 5.54
CA TYR A 179 4.58 -16.63 5.36
C TYR A 179 4.87 -17.77 6.34
N HIS A 180 3.83 -18.19 7.04
CA HIS A 180 3.86 -19.32 7.97
C HIS A 180 3.20 -20.53 7.32
N LYS A 181 4.02 -21.48 6.86
CA LYS A 181 3.58 -22.65 6.10
C LYS A 181 2.61 -23.54 6.89
N ASP A 182 2.85 -23.70 8.19
CA ASP A 182 2.05 -24.58 9.05
C ASP A 182 0.63 -24.06 9.25
N THR A 183 0.47 -22.75 9.37
CA THR A 183 -0.83 -22.08 9.56
C THR A 183 -1.41 -21.52 8.27
N ARG A 184 -0.61 -21.47 7.18
CA ARG A 184 -0.97 -20.89 5.88
C ARG A 184 -1.51 -19.47 6.00
N GLN A 185 -0.75 -18.61 6.70
CA GLN A 185 -1.08 -17.20 6.90
C GLN A 185 0.18 -16.35 6.89
N TYR A 186 0.00 -15.03 6.77
CA TYR A 186 1.10 -14.07 6.78
C TYR A 186 1.18 -13.34 8.12
N GLY A 187 2.42 -13.03 8.56
CA GLY A 187 2.71 -12.24 9.74
C GLY A 187 1.99 -12.76 10.97
N THR A 188 1.18 -11.93 11.61
CA THR A 188 0.38 -12.30 12.80
C THR A 188 -0.92 -13.03 12.47
N GLY A 189 -1.28 -13.17 11.18
CA GLY A 189 -2.58 -13.67 10.76
C GLY A 189 -3.71 -12.65 10.88
N SER A 190 -3.40 -11.38 11.18
CA SER A 190 -4.38 -10.29 11.24
C SER A 190 -5.05 -10.04 9.89
N GLN A 191 -6.15 -9.30 9.89
CA GLN A 191 -6.89 -8.97 8.67
C GLN A 191 -6.00 -8.32 7.61
N CYS A 192 -5.22 -7.29 7.97
CA CYS A 192 -4.30 -6.64 7.05
C CYS A 192 -3.16 -7.57 6.61
N SER A 193 -2.60 -8.39 7.54
CA SER A 193 -1.50 -9.32 7.22
C SER A 193 -1.85 -10.30 6.11
N ASN A 194 -3.09 -10.78 6.05
CA ASN A 194 -3.56 -11.71 5.02
C ASN A 194 -4.18 -11.01 3.81
N ALA A 195 -4.91 -9.90 4.01
CA ALA A 195 -5.59 -9.19 2.93
C ALA A 195 -4.62 -8.55 1.94
N LEU A 196 -3.53 -7.94 2.44
CA LEU A 196 -2.60 -7.18 1.61
C LEU A 196 -1.86 -8.07 0.60
N PRO A 197 -1.24 -9.22 0.96
CA PRO A 197 -0.62 -10.10 -0.02
C PRO A 197 -1.65 -10.76 -0.96
N LEU A 198 -2.87 -11.06 -0.50
CA LEU A 198 -3.95 -11.53 -1.37
C LEU A 198 -4.32 -10.51 -2.45
N PHE A 199 -4.50 -9.26 -2.03
CA PHE A 199 -4.81 -8.15 -2.95
C PHE A 199 -3.74 -7.94 -4.02
N LEU A 200 -2.46 -7.98 -3.61
CA LEU A 200 -1.32 -7.74 -4.48
C LEU A 200 -0.93 -8.96 -5.34
N GLY A 201 -1.57 -10.12 -5.13
CA GLY A 201 -1.26 -11.35 -5.86
C GLY A 201 0.10 -11.94 -5.50
N MET A 202 0.56 -11.71 -4.27
CA MET A 202 1.83 -12.23 -3.74
C MET A 202 1.71 -13.66 -3.21
N VAL A 203 0.49 -14.12 -2.95
CA VAL A 203 0.23 -15.46 -2.40
C VAL A 203 0.34 -16.52 -3.51
N PRO A 204 1.12 -17.62 -3.33
CA PRO A 204 1.15 -18.73 -4.26
C PRO A 204 -0.25 -19.28 -4.53
N ALA A 205 -0.49 -19.74 -5.75
CA ALA A 205 -1.81 -20.17 -6.20
C ALA A 205 -2.37 -21.30 -5.34
N GLU A 206 -1.51 -22.23 -4.91
CA GLU A 206 -1.84 -23.39 -4.06
C GLU A 206 -2.24 -23.01 -2.63
N ASP A 207 -1.79 -21.85 -2.15
CA ASP A 207 -2.06 -21.38 -0.78
C ASP A 207 -3.18 -20.33 -0.73
N LYS A 208 -3.58 -19.77 -1.89
CA LYS A 208 -4.49 -18.63 -1.96
C LYS A 208 -5.80 -18.86 -1.22
N GLN A 209 -6.42 -20.02 -1.40
CA GLN A 209 -7.70 -20.33 -0.73
C GLN A 209 -7.52 -20.46 0.79
N ALA A 210 -6.44 -21.09 1.24
CA ALA A 210 -6.20 -21.25 2.68
C ALA A 210 -5.92 -19.91 3.38
N VAL A 211 -5.18 -19.00 2.73
CA VAL A 211 -4.95 -17.63 3.26
C VAL A 211 -6.27 -16.84 3.29
N LEU A 212 -7.12 -16.99 2.27
CA LEU A 212 -8.44 -16.36 2.25
C LEU A 212 -9.35 -16.91 3.36
N ASP A 213 -9.35 -18.23 3.58
CA ASP A 213 -10.13 -18.87 4.65
C ASP A 213 -9.65 -18.38 6.03
N ASN A 214 -8.35 -18.22 6.24
CA ASN A 214 -7.77 -17.65 7.45
C ASN A 214 -8.20 -16.18 7.66
N LEU A 215 -8.23 -15.37 6.59
CA LEU A 215 -8.74 -14.00 6.64
C LEU A 215 -10.21 -13.97 7.11
N VAL A 216 -11.06 -14.81 6.49
CA VAL A 216 -12.48 -14.90 6.86
C VAL A 216 -12.66 -15.41 8.28
N ALA A 217 -11.86 -16.38 8.71
CA ALA A 217 -11.88 -16.90 10.08
C ALA A 217 -11.51 -15.83 11.10
N ASP A 218 -10.51 -14.98 10.79
CA ASP A 218 -10.12 -13.87 11.66
C ASP A 218 -11.23 -12.82 11.77
N ILE A 219 -11.86 -12.42 10.67
CA ILE A 219 -13.00 -11.49 10.67
C ILE A 219 -14.14 -12.04 11.56
N LYS A 220 -14.49 -13.32 11.40
CA LYS A 220 -15.54 -13.97 12.20
C LYS A 220 -15.19 -14.05 13.69
N ARG A 221 -13.92 -14.35 14.01
CA ARG A 221 -13.42 -14.38 15.39
C ARG A 221 -13.55 -13.04 16.10
N HIS A 222 -13.44 -11.94 15.34
CA HIS A 222 -13.66 -10.57 15.85
C HIS A 222 -15.12 -10.10 15.72
N GLY A 223 -16.08 -11.02 15.60
CA GLY A 223 -17.51 -10.68 15.53
C GLY A 223 -17.91 -9.96 14.25
N ASN A 224 -17.24 -10.25 13.13
CA ASN A 224 -17.38 -9.57 11.84
C ASN A 224 -17.04 -8.07 11.91
N ARG A 225 -16.05 -7.69 12.71
CA ARG A 225 -15.60 -6.32 12.88
C ARG A 225 -14.23 -6.09 12.26
N LEU A 226 -13.95 -4.85 11.93
CA LEU A 226 -12.64 -4.40 11.47
C LEU A 226 -11.60 -4.50 12.59
N THR A 227 -10.40 -4.94 12.22
CA THR A 227 -9.20 -4.80 13.04
C THR A 227 -8.08 -4.09 12.26
N THR A 228 -8.34 -3.74 11.00
CA THR A 228 -7.40 -2.98 10.17
C THR A 228 -7.40 -1.51 10.57
N GLY A 229 -6.28 -0.87 10.28
CA GLY A 229 -6.17 0.57 10.22
C GLY A 229 -6.66 1.13 8.89
N ASP A 230 -6.38 2.41 8.64
CA ASP A 230 -6.78 3.10 7.43
C ASP A 230 -6.10 2.51 6.18
N VAL A 231 -4.84 2.08 6.29
CA VAL A 231 -4.10 1.46 5.18
C VAL A 231 -4.70 0.09 4.82
N GLY A 232 -4.86 -0.79 5.79
CA GLY A 232 -5.35 -2.16 5.57
C GLY A 232 -6.80 -2.23 5.14
N ASN A 233 -7.62 -1.26 5.56
CA ASN A 233 -9.05 -1.20 5.29
C ASN A 233 -9.36 -1.33 3.78
N ARG A 234 -8.74 -0.50 2.95
CA ARG A 234 -8.94 -0.55 1.50
C ARG A 234 -8.64 -1.94 0.92
N TYR A 235 -7.50 -2.51 1.28
CA TYR A 235 -7.06 -3.80 0.74
C TYR A 235 -7.91 -4.95 1.24
N LEU A 236 -8.40 -4.88 2.47
CA LEU A 236 -9.35 -5.85 3.04
C LEU A 236 -10.62 -5.89 2.20
N PHE A 237 -11.31 -4.76 2.03
CA PHE A 237 -12.58 -4.74 1.29
C PHE A 237 -12.41 -5.08 -0.18
N GLN A 238 -11.34 -4.62 -0.82
CA GLN A 238 -11.04 -5.00 -2.20
C GLN A 238 -10.77 -6.51 -2.33
N THR A 239 -10.10 -7.12 -1.34
CA THR A 239 -9.87 -8.57 -1.33
C THR A 239 -11.17 -9.33 -1.18
N LEU A 240 -12.02 -8.93 -0.25
CA LEU A 240 -13.33 -9.58 -0.04
C LEU A 240 -14.21 -9.47 -1.30
N ALA A 241 -14.30 -8.27 -1.90
CA ALA A 241 -15.08 -8.03 -3.11
C ALA A 241 -14.60 -8.88 -4.29
N ARG A 242 -13.29 -8.93 -4.55
CA ARG A 242 -12.69 -9.71 -5.64
C ARG A 242 -12.87 -11.24 -5.48
N ASN A 243 -13.13 -11.69 -4.26
CA ASN A 243 -13.39 -13.11 -3.96
C ASN A 243 -14.88 -13.40 -3.71
N GLY A 244 -15.78 -12.48 -4.05
CA GLY A 244 -17.24 -12.68 -3.98
C GLY A 244 -17.82 -12.70 -2.56
N LEU A 245 -17.08 -12.18 -1.56
CA LEU A 245 -17.48 -12.18 -0.14
C LEU A 245 -18.30 -10.94 0.23
N ASN A 246 -19.22 -10.53 -0.64
CA ASN A 246 -20.02 -9.30 -0.48
C ASN A 246 -20.96 -9.35 0.74
N GLU A 247 -21.53 -10.52 1.05
CA GLU A 247 -22.39 -10.69 2.23
C GLU A 247 -21.60 -10.49 3.54
N LEU A 248 -20.34 -10.94 3.57
CA LEU A 248 -19.46 -10.70 4.71
C LEU A 248 -19.15 -9.21 4.84
N MET A 249 -18.83 -8.53 3.72
CA MET A 249 -18.62 -7.08 3.70
C MET A 249 -19.83 -6.31 4.23
N TYR A 250 -21.04 -6.67 3.75
CA TYR A 250 -22.28 -6.08 4.24
C TYR A 250 -22.44 -6.26 5.75
N THR A 251 -22.20 -7.49 6.23
CA THR A 251 -22.26 -7.78 7.68
C THR A 251 -21.26 -6.96 8.47
N MET A 252 -20.04 -6.77 7.96
CA MET A 252 -19.00 -5.96 8.61
C MET A 252 -19.37 -4.47 8.71
N HIS A 253 -20.16 -3.94 7.76
CA HIS A 253 -20.61 -2.55 7.80
C HIS A 253 -21.94 -2.34 8.50
N ASN A 254 -22.66 -3.41 8.85
CA ASN A 254 -23.98 -3.33 9.47
C ASN A 254 -23.91 -3.45 10.99
N HIS A 255 -23.01 -2.69 11.62
CA HIS A 255 -22.84 -2.59 13.05
C HIS A 255 -23.13 -1.16 13.52
N GLU A 256 -23.81 -1.02 14.67
CA GLU A 256 -24.05 0.28 15.32
C GLU A 256 -22.95 0.61 16.37
N GLU A 257 -22.12 -0.37 16.70
CA GLU A 257 -21.01 -0.22 17.65
C GLU A 257 -19.67 -0.13 16.89
N ALA A 258 -18.72 0.61 17.44
CA ALA A 258 -17.37 0.72 16.90
C ALA A 258 -16.60 -0.63 16.98
N PRO A 259 -15.77 -0.94 15.97
CA PRO A 259 -15.65 -0.35 14.66
C PRO A 259 -16.68 -0.95 13.68
N GLY A 260 -17.61 -0.16 13.21
CA GLY A 260 -18.68 -0.58 12.32
C GLY A 260 -18.75 0.28 11.08
#